data_d2a42494bb346d8567ef0346a9bf8d07
#
_entry.id   d2a42494bb346d8567ef0346a9bf8d07
#
_cell.length_a   1.000
_cell.length_b   1.000
_cell.length_c   1.000
_cell.angle_alpha   90.00
_cell.angle_beta   90.00
_cell.angle_gamma   90.00
#
_symmetry.space_group_name_H-M   'P 1'
#
loop_
_entity.id
_entity.type
_entity.pdbx_description
1 polymer ?
#
loop_
_entity_poly.entity_id
_entity_poly.type
_entity_poly.pdbx_seq_one_letter_code
_entity_poly.pdbx_strand_id
1 'polypeptide(L)'
;MNMPLVVQKYGGTSVGSIDRIKHVAQRIARIRKTGTQVVVVVSAMAGETDKLVKMAGQIYDNPEKREMDLLLSSGERISSALLTMALQSQGVSAISMTGRQIGLQTDSVHTRARIKQIDAKRARQALKDNNVIVVAGFQGINEQGDVTTLGRGGSDTSAVALAVALGASRCEIYTDVDGVYTADPRIVENAVSYTHLTLPTILLV
;
A
#
# COMPACT_ATOMS: atom_id res chain seq x y z
N MET A 1 5.84 28.04 0.64
CA MET A 1 4.89 27.32 -0.25
C MET A 1 4.83 25.87 0.22
N ASN A 2 3.61 25.33 0.49
CA ASN A 2 3.49 23.91 0.81
C ASN A 2 3.83 23.09 -0.43
N MET A 3 4.81 22.19 -0.33
CA MET A 3 5.12 21.23 -1.41
C MET A 3 3.93 20.31 -1.63
N PRO A 4 3.49 20.07 -2.88
CA PRO A 4 2.39 19.15 -3.14
C PRO A 4 2.76 17.74 -2.66
N LEU A 5 1.83 17.07 -1.98
CA LEU A 5 1.97 15.69 -1.53
C LEU A 5 1.14 14.77 -2.43
N VAL A 6 1.76 13.70 -2.91
CA VAL A 6 1.12 12.67 -3.73
C VAL A 6 1.28 11.31 -3.03
N VAL A 7 0.19 10.55 -2.96
CA VAL A 7 0.23 9.14 -2.57
C VAL A 7 0.18 8.30 -3.84
N GLN A 8 1.12 7.36 -3.98
CA GLN A 8 1.20 6.45 -5.13
C GLN A 8 1.09 5.00 -4.65
N LYS A 9 0.18 4.22 -5.22
CA LYS A 9 0.10 2.78 -4.96
C LYS A 9 0.65 2.02 -6.15
N TYR A 10 1.50 1.05 -5.88
CA TYR A 10 2.02 0.11 -6.87
C TYR A 10 1.55 -1.32 -6.57
N GLY A 11 0.85 -1.94 -7.52
CA GLY A 11 0.37 -3.32 -7.45
C GLY A 11 1.51 -4.35 -7.54
N GLY A 12 1.20 -5.60 -7.22
CA GLY A 12 2.17 -6.69 -7.18
C GLY A 12 2.92 -6.90 -8.49
N THR A 13 2.26 -6.72 -9.64
CA THR A 13 2.89 -6.79 -10.95
C THR A 13 3.87 -5.65 -11.19
N SER A 14 3.59 -4.45 -10.66
CA SER A 14 4.49 -3.28 -10.77
C SER A 14 5.79 -3.45 -9.97
N VAL A 15 5.78 -4.25 -8.92
CA VAL A 15 6.93 -4.58 -8.06
C VAL A 15 7.35 -6.05 -8.14
N GLY A 16 6.89 -6.79 -9.15
CA GLY A 16 7.02 -8.24 -9.27
C GLY A 16 8.43 -8.75 -9.60
N SER A 17 9.40 -7.88 -9.83
CA SER A 17 10.81 -8.23 -10.00
C SER A 17 11.73 -7.10 -9.55
N ILE A 18 13.00 -7.41 -9.32
CA ILE A 18 14.01 -6.41 -8.95
C ILE A 18 14.12 -5.30 -10.01
N ASP A 19 14.04 -5.63 -11.29
CA ASP A 19 14.11 -4.63 -12.36
C ASP A 19 12.89 -3.72 -12.37
N ARG A 20 11.69 -4.25 -12.13
CA ARG A 20 10.47 -3.45 -11.97
C ARG A 20 10.55 -2.53 -10.75
N ILE A 21 11.07 -3.02 -9.62
CA ILE A 21 11.32 -2.20 -8.42
C ILE A 21 12.28 -1.05 -8.74
N LYS A 22 13.38 -1.30 -9.47
CA LYS A 22 14.30 -0.26 -9.92
C LYS A 22 13.63 0.77 -10.81
N HIS A 23 12.77 0.36 -11.75
CA HIS A 23 12.01 1.27 -12.61
C HIS A 23 11.03 2.14 -11.81
N VAL A 24 10.32 1.54 -10.83
CA VAL A 24 9.46 2.30 -9.90
C VAL A 24 10.29 3.33 -9.13
N ALA A 25 11.44 2.93 -8.59
CA ALA A 25 12.33 3.84 -7.88
C ALA A 25 12.79 5.02 -8.77
N GLN A 26 13.17 4.77 -10.03
CA GLN A 26 13.54 5.81 -11.00
C GLN A 26 12.39 6.79 -11.24
N ARG A 27 11.16 6.30 -11.38
CA ARG A 27 9.97 7.13 -11.55
C ARG A 27 9.76 8.05 -10.35
N ILE A 28 9.81 7.49 -9.14
CA ILE A 28 9.66 8.24 -7.88
C ILE A 28 10.77 9.30 -7.75
N ALA A 29 12.02 8.93 -8.05
CA ALA A 29 13.14 9.86 -8.01
C ALA A 29 12.96 11.06 -8.96
N ARG A 30 12.38 10.85 -10.16
CA ARG A 30 12.04 11.96 -11.07
C ARG A 30 10.98 12.89 -10.48
N ILE A 31 9.93 12.34 -9.87
CA ILE A 31 8.87 13.12 -9.22
C ILE A 31 9.45 13.93 -8.05
N ARG A 32 10.32 13.33 -7.25
CA ARG A 32 10.98 14.04 -6.14
C ARG A 32 11.79 15.26 -6.61
N LYS A 33 12.44 15.18 -7.78
CA LYS A 33 13.19 16.29 -8.36
C LYS A 33 12.31 17.51 -8.69
N THR A 34 11.01 17.34 -8.87
CA THR A 34 10.07 18.46 -9.08
C THR A 34 9.64 19.16 -7.78
N GLY A 35 10.19 18.78 -6.63
CA GLY A 35 9.81 19.31 -5.32
C GLY A 35 8.54 18.68 -4.73
N THR A 36 7.98 17.63 -5.35
CA THR A 36 6.79 16.94 -4.86
C THR A 36 7.14 15.98 -3.73
N GLN A 37 6.41 16.01 -2.61
CA GLN A 37 6.48 14.97 -1.58
C GLN A 37 5.77 13.71 -2.04
N VAL A 38 6.33 12.55 -1.74
CA VAL A 38 5.78 11.26 -2.21
C VAL A 38 5.66 10.28 -1.05
N VAL A 39 4.47 9.70 -0.90
CA VAL A 39 4.22 8.50 -0.10
C VAL A 39 3.87 7.39 -1.05
N VAL A 40 4.52 6.26 -0.92
CA VAL A 40 4.31 5.10 -1.78
C VAL A 40 3.70 3.98 -0.97
N VAL A 41 2.64 3.35 -1.47
CA VAL A 41 2.07 2.13 -0.90
C VAL A 41 2.33 0.99 -1.86
N VAL A 42 2.91 -0.10 -1.38
CA VAL A 42 3.23 -1.27 -2.20
C VAL A 42 2.43 -2.48 -1.77
N SER A 43 2.06 -3.29 -2.75
CA SER A 43 1.58 -4.67 -2.55
C SER A 43 2.76 -5.64 -2.43
N ALA A 44 2.51 -6.86 -1.99
CA ALA A 44 3.45 -7.97 -2.15
C ALA A 44 3.85 -8.15 -3.61
N MET A 45 5.02 -8.69 -3.88
CA MET A 45 5.43 -9.07 -5.24
C MET A 45 4.43 -10.08 -5.84
N ALA A 46 4.23 -10.02 -7.15
CA ALA A 46 3.30 -10.92 -7.84
C ALA A 46 3.59 -12.39 -7.51
N GLY A 47 2.55 -13.13 -7.09
CA GLY A 47 2.64 -14.54 -6.70
C GLY A 47 3.14 -14.79 -5.27
N GLU A 48 3.67 -13.79 -4.55
CA GLU A 48 4.20 -14.02 -3.21
C GLU A 48 3.10 -14.34 -2.20
N THR A 49 1.96 -13.66 -2.25
CA THR A 49 0.81 -13.96 -1.39
C THR A 49 0.31 -15.39 -1.58
N ASP A 50 0.16 -15.84 -2.84
CA ASP A 50 -0.29 -17.20 -3.15
C ASP A 50 0.71 -18.26 -2.66
N LYS A 51 2.00 -17.97 -2.79
CA LYS A 51 3.07 -18.82 -2.26
C LYS A 51 2.96 -18.96 -0.74
N LEU A 52 2.77 -17.87 -0.01
CA LEU A 52 2.62 -17.87 1.45
C LEU A 52 1.36 -18.65 1.89
N VAL A 53 0.23 -18.45 1.20
CA VAL A 53 -1.01 -19.23 1.45
C VAL A 53 -0.77 -20.73 1.22
N LYS A 54 -0.09 -21.10 0.13
CA LYS A 54 0.24 -22.49 -0.17
C LYS A 54 1.15 -23.09 0.91
N MET A 55 2.16 -22.36 1.36
CA MET A 55 3.04 -22.82 2.44
C MET A 55 2.28 -23.07 3.75
N ALA A 56 1.37 -22.18 4.13
CA ALA A 56 0.52 -22.37 5.32
C ALA A 56 -0.34 -23.63 5.20
N GLY A 57 -1.01 -23.83 4.06
CA GLY A 57 -1.84 -25.02 3.80
C GLY A 57 -1.07 -26.34 3.77
N GLN A 58 0.24 -26.32 3.49
CA GLN A 58 1.08 -27.53 3.59
C GLN A 58 1.38 -27.95 5.04
N ILE A 59 1.25 -26.99 5.98
CA ILE A 59 1.49 -27.25 7.41
C ILE A 59 0.18 -27.64 8.11
N TYR A 60 -0.91 -26.91 7.82
CA TYR A 60 -2.19 -27.09 8.48
C TYR A 60 -3.32 -26.56 7.58
N ASP A 61 -4.38 -27.38 7.39
CA ASP A 61 -5.48 -27.06 6.47
C ASP A 61 -6.33 -25.85 6.91
N ASN A 62 -6.38 -25.56 8.20
CA ASN A 62 -7.17 -24.45 8.75
C ASN A 62 -6.37 -23.63 9.77
N PRO A 63 -5.35 -22.89 9.34
CA PRO A 63 -4.52 -22.10 10.23
C PRO A 63 -5.31 -20.96 10.87
N GLU A 64 -4.94 -20.60 12.09
CA GLU A 64 -5.49 -19.46 12.80
C GLU A 64 -5.36 -18.18 11.96
N LYS A 65 -6.44 -17.42 11.86
CA LYS A 65 -6.49 -16.20 11.04
C LYS A 65 -5.47 -15.15 11.47
N ARG A 66 -5.19 -15.08 12.77
CA ARG A 66 -4.16 -14.20 13.32
C ARG A 66 -2.77 -14.55 12.76
N GLU A 67 -2.43 -15.83 12.73
CA GLU A 67 -1.14 -16.29 12.17
C GLU A 67 -1.09 -16.10 10.65
N MET A 68 -2.21 -16.27 9.98
CA MET A 68 -2.32 -15.95 8.54
C MET A 68 -2.06 -14.47 8.27
N ASP A 69 -2.60 -13.56 9.06
CA ASP A 69 -2.34 -12.12 8.92
C ASP A 69 -0.87 -11.79 9.10
N LEU A 70 -0.24 -12.38 10.13
CA LEU A 70 1.19 -12.21 10.37
C LEU A 70 2.02 -12.71 9.17
N LEU A 71 1.71 -13.91 8.66
CA LEU A 71 2.40 -14.51 7.53
C LEU A 71 2.22 -13.67 6.26
N LEU A 72 0.98 -13.37 5.88
CA LEU A 72 0.68 -12.67 4.64
C LEU A 72 1.24 -11.25 4.61
N SER A 73 1.21 -10.55 5.76
CA SER A 73 1.76 -9.19 5.87
C SER A 73 3.27 -9.11 5.58
N SER A 74 3.99 -10.24 5.57
CA SER A 74 5.42 -10.27 5.28
C SER A 74 5.73 -9.90 3.82
N GLY A 75 4.84 -10.22 2.88
CA GLY A 75 5.04 -9.94 1.47
C GLY A 75 5.21 -8.46 1.17
N GLU A 76 4.34 -7.61 1.71
CA GLU A 76 4.43 -6.16 1.54
C GLU A 76 5.64 -5.56 2.26
N ARG A 77 6.08 -6.15 3.36
CA ARG A 77 7.30 -5.72 4.06
C ARG A 77 8.53 -5.95 3.20
N ILE A 78 8.61 -7.09 2.50
CA ILE A 78 9.69 -7.38 1.54
C ILE A 78 9.69 -6.32 0.44
N SER A 79 8.56 -6.10 -0.23
CA SER A 79 8.44 -5.13 -1.32
C SER A 79 8.82 -3.72 -0.87
N SER A 80 8.34 -3.29 0.31
CA SER A 80 8.61 -1.95 0.84
C SER A 80 10.07 -1.75 1.17
N ALA A 81 10.74 -2.73 1.75
CA ALA A 81 12.17 -2.67 2.05
C ALA A 81 13.00 -2.61 0.75
N LEU A 82 12.72 -3.48 -0.23
CA LEU A 82 13.43 -3.52 -1.50
C LEU A 82 13.29 -2.22 -2.28
N LEU A 83 12.08 -1.64 -2.36
CA LEU A 83 11.86 -0.37 -3.03
C LEU A 83 12.56 0.78 -2.29
N THR A 84 12.58 0.77 -0.97
CA THR A 84 13.32 1.76 -0.18
C THR A 84 14.81 1.70 -0.47
N MET A 85 15.41 0.50 -0.49
CA MET A 85 16.82 0.32 -0.86
C MET A 85 17.10 0.80 -2.28
N ALA A 86 16.18 0.54 -3.23
CA ALA A 86 16.32 1.00 -4.61
C ALA A 86 16.23 2.53 -4.75
N LEU A 87 15.44 3.21 -3.90
CA LEU A 87 15.41 4.67 -3.83
C LEU A 87 16.72 5.24 -3.25
N GLN A 88 17.19 4.65 -2.15
CA GLN A 88 18.43 5.05 -1.50
C GLN A 88 19.64 4.88 -2.43
N SER A 89 19.71 3.81 -3.22
CA SER A 89 20.77 3.60 -4.21
C SER A 89 20.80 4.67 -5.31
N GLN A 90 19.72 5.44 -5.48
CA GLN A 90 19.62 6.57 -6.41
C GLN A 90 19.81 7.93 -5.72
N GLY A 91 20.28 7.95 -4.47
CA GLY A 91 20.48 9.16 -3.69
C GLY A 91 19.18 9.81 -3.18
N VAL A 92 18.05 9.09 -3.20
CA VAL A 92 16.79 9.58 -2.66
C VAL A 92 16.67 9.17 -1.21
N SER A 93 16.51 10.14 -0.30
CA SER A 93 16.21 9.86 1.11
C SER A 93 14.85 9.18 1.20
N ALA A 94 14.82 7.95 1.73
CA ALA A 94 13.61 7.14 1.79
C ALA A 94 13.61 6.26 3.04
N ILE A 95 12.40 6.00 3.56
CA ILE A 95 12.17 5.13 4.72
C ILE A 95 10.97 4.22 4.47
N SER A 96 11.09 2.94 4.81
CA SER A 96 9.97 2.01 4.81
C SER A 96 9.20 2.07 6.13
N MET A 97 7.87 1.92 6.06
CA MET A 97 7.00 1.83 7.23
C MET A 97 5.99 0.69 7.08
N THR A 98 5.83 -0.10 8.14
CA THR A 98 4.73 -1.07 8.26
C THR A 98 3.42 -0.37 8.62
N GLY A 99 2.28 -1.07 8.58
CA GLY A 99 0.99 -0.56 9.04
C GLY A 99 1.05 -0.01 10.48
N ARG A 100 1.76 -0.71 11.37
CA ARG A 100 2.00 -0.23 12.74
C ARG A 100 2.78 1.08 12.77
N GLN A 101 3.86 1.16 12.01
CA GLN A 101 4.75 2.34 12.01
C GLN A 101 4.10 3.57 11.38
N ILE A 102 3.20 3.39 10.41
CA ILE A 102 2.42 4.47 9.80
C ILE A 102 1.21 4.87 10.65
N GLY A 103 0.92 4.11 11.72
CA GLY A 103 -0.20 4.38 12.63
C GLY A 103 -1.56 3.93 12.09
N LEU A 104 -1.62 2.93 11.20
CA LEU A 104 -2.86 2.39 10.66
C LEU A 104 -3.48 1.43 11.67
N GLN A 105 -4.54 1.87 12.35
CA GLN A 105 -5.30 1.10 13.33
C GLN A 105 -6.56 0.49 12.70
N THR A 106 -6.84 -0.76 13.06
CA THR A 106 -7.96 -1.54 12.55
C THR A 106 -8.82 -2.09 13.68
N ASP A 107 -9.94 -2.69 13.32
CA ASP A 107 -10.64 -3.62 14.19
C ASP A 107 -9.86 -4.95 14.29
N SER A 108 -10.39 -5.90 15.11
CA SER A 108 -9.76 -7.20 15.35
C SER A 108 -10.31 -8.32 14.46
N VAL A 109 -10.93 -7.98 13.32
CA VAL A 109 -11.44 -8.97 12.35
C VAL A 109 -10.30 -9.42 11.44
N HIS A 110 -9.54 -10.42 11.89
CA HIS A 110 -8.42 -10.96 11.11
C HIS A 110 -8.83 -11.37 9.69
N THR A 111 -7.95 -11.16 8.72
CA THR A 111 -8.09 -11.41 7.27
C THR A 111 -9.06 -10.48 6.52
N ARG A 112 -9.84 -9.67 7.23
CA ARG A 112 -10.82 -8.71 6.68
C ARG A 112 -10.99 -7.49 7.59
N ALA A 113 -9.90 -7.04 8.20
CA ALA A 113 -9.94 -5.91 9.11
C ALA A 113 -10.38 -4.62 8.42
N ARG A 114 -11.04 -3.76 9.17
CA ARG A 114 -11.46 -2.42 8.73
C ARG A 114 -10.59 -1.37 9.39
N ILE A 115 -10.20 -0.37 8.63
CA ILE A 115 -9.44 0.78 9.15
C ILE A 115 -10.36 1.58 10.07
N LYS A 116 -9.95 1.78 11.32
CA LYS A 116 -10.63 2.63 12.29
C LYS A 116 -10.09 4.06 12.24
N GLN A 117 -8.75 4.19 12.25
CA GLN A 117 -8.09 5.49 12.18
C GLN A 117 -6.63 5.35 11.70
N ILE A 118 -6.04 6.47 11.34
CA ILE A 118 -4.60 6.56 11.01
C ILE A 118 -3.98 7.70 11.81
N ASP A 119 -3.04 7.37 12.71
CA ASP A 119 -2.21 8.39 13.36
C ASP A 119 -0.96 8.66 12.50
N ALA A 120 -1.09 9.59 11.59
CA ALA A 120 -0.04 9.90 10.62
C ALA A 120 1.11 10.77 11.17
N LYS A 121 1.27 10.93 12.50
CA LYS A 121 2.31 11.81 13.09
C LYS A 121 3.71 11.44 12.62
N ARG A 122 4.06 10.16 12.69
CA ARG A 122 5.37 9.66 12.25
C ARG A 122 5.61 9.89 10.76
N ALA A 123 4.58 9.69 9.93
CA ALA A 123 4.65 9.96 8.50
C ALA A 123 4.88 11.45 8.23
N ARG A 124 4.12 12.33 8.89
CA ARG A 124 4.31 13.79 8.74
C ARG A 124 5.70 14.23 9.14
N GLN A 125 6.27 13.64 10.21
CA GLN A 125 7.65 13.95 10.59
C GLN A 125 8.63 13.49 9.52
N ALA A 126 8.53 12.27 9.03
CA ALA A 126 9.41 11.75 7.99
C ALA A 126 9.32 12.58 6.68
N LEU A 127 8.13 13.09 6.32
CA LEU A 127 7.96 14.00 5.18
C LEU A 127 8.65 15.35 5.41
N LYS A 128 8.57 15.90 6.64
CA LYS A 128 9.31 17.13 7.02
C LYS A 128 10.82 16.93 6.93
N ASP A 129 11.29 15.74 7.27
CA ASP A 129 12.70 15.34 7.16
C ASP A 129 13.09 14.99 5.71
N ASN A 130 12.25 15.38 4.74
CA ASN A 130 12.45 15.23 3.30
C ASN A 130 12.54 13.77 2.80
N ASN A 131 12.04 12.79 3.55
CA ASN A 131 12.02 11.40 3.12
C ASN A 131 10.86 11.10 2.16
N VAL A 132 11.10 10.20 1.21
CA VAL A 132 10.05 9.39 0.59
C VAL A 132 9.64 8.31 1.58
N ILE A 133 8.35 8.13 1.80
CA ILE A 133 7.84 7.07 2.68
C ILE A 133 7.34 5.93 1.81
N VAL A 134 7.86 4.72 2.06
CA VAL A 134 7.38 3.50 1.39
C VAL A 134 6.62 2.65 2.40
N VAL A 135 5.32 2.53 2.23
CA VAL A 135 4.42 1.85 3.17
C VAL A 135 4.12 0.45 2.67
N ALA A 136 4.29 -0.53 3.54
CA ALA A 136 3.73 -1.86 3.34
C ALA A 136 2.19 -1.76 3.40
N GLY A 137 1.52 -1.87 2.26
CA GLY A 137 0.07 -1.83 2.16
C GLY A 137 -0.62 -3.03 2.80
N PHE A 138 -1.96 -3.13 2.66
CA PHE A 138 -2.74 -4.30 3.03
C PHE A 138 -2.83 -4.58 4.54
N GLN A 139 -2.03 -3.99 5.39
CA GLN A 139 -1.87 -4.34 6.81
C GLN A 139 -2.03 -3.15 7.76
N GLY A 140 -2.56 -3.43 8.95
CA GLY A 140 -2.62 -2.53 10.09
C GLY A 140 -2.33 -3.25 11.38
N ILE A 141 -2.72 -2.65 12.50
CA ILE A 141 -2.71 -3.28 13.82
C ILE A 141 -4.05 -3.05 14.52
N ASN A 142 -4.46 -4.05 15.32
CA ASN A 142 -5.60 -3.91 16.22
C ASN A 142 -5.19 -3.30 17.56
N GLU A 143 -6.14 -3.14 18.47
CA GLU A 143 -5.92 -2.59 19.82
C GLU A 143 -5.01 -3.47 20.69
N GLN A 144 -4.95 -4.77 20.42
CA GLN A 144 -4.06 -5.72 21.09
C GLN A 144 -2.62 -5.65 20.58
N GLY A 145 -2.39 -4.92 19.48
CA GLY A 145 -1.09 -4.80 18.83
C GLY A 145 -0.78 -5.92 17.83
N ASP A 146 -1.77 -6.79 17.56
CA ASP A 146 -1.64 -7.82 16.54
C ASP A 146 -1.70 -7.23 15.13
N VAL A 147 -0.94 -7.82 14.22
CA VAL A 147 -1.04 -7.49 12.81
C VAL A 147 -2.37 -7.99 12.26
N THR A 148 -3.03 -7.15 11.48
CA THR A 148 -4.27 -7.46 10.79
C THR A 148 -4.13 -7.18 9.30
N THR A 149 -4.86 -7.90 8.46
CA THR A 149 -4.93 -7.65 7.02
C THR A 149 -6.32 -7.20 6.57
N LEU A 150 -6.35 -6.31 5.57
CA LEU A 150 -7.59 -5.66 5.11
C LEU A 150 -8.38 -6.48 4.08
N GLY A 151 -7.87 -7.64 3.67
CA GLY A 151 -8.48 -8.46 2.64
C GLY A 151 -8.19 -7.94 1.21
N ARG A 152 -8.94 -8.44 0.21
CA ARG A 152 -8.74 -8.08 -1.21
C ARG A 152 -8.84 -6.57 -1.42
N GLY A 153 -7.95 -6.02 -2.24
CA GLY A 153 -7.88 -4.57 -2.48
C GLY A 153 -7.31 -3.76 -1.31
N GLY A 154 -6.82 -4.43 -0.26
CA GLY A 154 -6.37 -3.77 0.97
C GLY A 154 -5.22 -2.78 0.76
N SER A 155 -4.34 -2.99 -0.23
CA SER A 155 -3.28 -2.02 -0.55
C SER A 155 -3.86 -0.74 -1.18
N ASP A 156 -4.90 -0.85 -2.01
CA ASP A 156 -5.60 0.31 -2.58
C ASP A 156 -6.34 1.07 -1.48
N THR A 157 -7.05 0.34 -0.60
CA THR A 157 -7.69 0.90 0.59
C THR A 157 -6.70 1.62 1.49
N SER A 158 -5.51 1.02 1.73
CA SER A 158 -4.44 1.66 2.50
C SER A 158 -3.97 2.97 1.86
N ALA A 159 -3.80 2.98 0.53
CA ALA A 159 -3.34 4.16 -0.19
C ALA A 159 -4.34 5.32 -0.12
N VAL A 160 -5.62 5.03 -0.36
CA VAL A 160 -6.70 6.03 -0.27
C VAL A 160 -6.81 6.59 1.15
N ALA A 161 -6.84 5.70 2.15
CA ALA A 161 -6.94 6.11 3.55
C ALA A 161 -5.73 6.98 3.99
N LEU A 162 -4.52 6.64 3.55
CA LEU A 162 -3.31 7.43 3.80
C LEU A 162 -3.35 8.78 3.07
N ALA A 163 -3.86 8.82 1.84
CA ALA A 163 -4.00 10.08 1.11
C ALA A 163 -4.91 11.06 1.85
N VAL A 164 -6.04 10.58 2.36
CA VAL A 164 -6.96 11.37 3.19
C VAL A 164 -6.29 11.81 4.50
N ALA A 165 -5.69 10.88 5.25
CA ALA A 165 -5.08 11.16 6.55
C ALA A 165 -3.90 12.15 6.47
N LEU A 166 -3.18 12.17 5.36
CA LEU A 166 -2.04 13.05 5.13
C LEU A 166 -2.43 14.37 4.44
N GLY A 167 -3.65 14.51 3.93
CA GLY A 167 -4.08 15.66 3.14
C GLY A 167 -3.37 15.74 1.79
N ALA A 168 -3.15 14.58 1.14
CA ALA A 168 -2.49 14.54 -0.15
C ALA A 168 -3.36 15.22 -1.23
N SER A 169 -2.71 15.87 -2.20
CA SER A 169 -3.39 16.53 -3.32
C SER A 169 -4.01 15.53 -4.29
N ARG A 170 -3.46 14.31 -4.36
CA ARG A 170 -3.97 13.20 -5.18
C ARG A 170 -3.46 11.85 -4.71
N CYS A 171 -4.23 10.80 -5.05
CA CYS A 171 -3.84 9.39 -4.91
C CYS A 171 -3.81 8.76 -6.30
N GLU A 172 -2.66 8.20 -6.67
CA GLU A 172 -2.43 7.55 -7.97
C GLU A 172 -2.30 6.04 -7.76
N ILE A 173 -3.13 5.25 -8.44
CA ILE A 173 -3.09 3.78 -8.36
C ILE A 173 -2.53 3.25 -9.68
N TYR A 174 -1.34 2.63 -9.59
CA TYR A 174 -0.68 1.96 -10.71
C TYR A 174 -0.98 0.47 -10.63
N THR A 175 -1.64 -0.02 -11.67
CA THR A 175 -2.10 -1.41 -11.80
C THR A 175 -1.87 -1.89 -13.23
N ASP A 176 -2.08 -3.18 -13.47
CA ASP A 176 -2.00 -3.84 -14.77
C ASP A 176 -3.36 -3.90 -15.50
N VAL A 177 -4.37 -3.21 -14.97
CA VAL A 177 -5.68 -3.04 -15.62
C VAL A 177 -5.85 -1.60 -16.09
N ASP A 178 -6.60 -1.41 -17.19
CA ASP A 178 -6.76 -0.13 -17.87
C ASP A 178 -7.61 0.89 -17.09
N GLY A 179 -8.23 0.49 -15.99
CA GLY A 179 -9.05 1.37 -15.17
C GLY A 179 -9.94 0.64 -14.18
N VAL A 180 -10.82 1.39 -13.52
CA VAL A 180 -11.88 0.85 -12.67
C VAL A 180 -13.11 0.63 -13.53
N TYR A 181 -13.65 -0.57 -13.49
CA TYR A 181 -14.81 -0.97 -14.28
C TYR A 181 -16.00 -1.28 -13.36
N THR A 182 -17.20 -1.24 -13.92
CA THR A 182 -18.43 -1.68 -13.23
C THR A 182 -18.43 -3.17 -12.89
N ALA A 183 -17.68 -3.97 -13.68
CA ALA A 183 -17.44 -5.39 -13.51
C ALA A 183 -16.12 -5.76 -14.20
N ASP A 184 -15.64 -6.99 -14.03
CA ASP A 184 -14.44 -7.46 -14.75
C ASP A 184 -14.75 -7.54 -16.27
N PRO A 185 -14.08 -6.74 -17.12
CA PRO A 185 -14.35 -6.71 -18.56
C PRO A 185 -14.02 -8.02 -19.28
N ARG A 186 -13.24 -8.91 -18.64
CA ARG A 186 -12.96 -10.25 -19.17
C ARG A 186 -14.11 -11.23 -18.97
N ILE A 187 -15.06 -10.91 -18.08
CA ILE A 187 -16.21 -11.75 -17.73
C ILE A 187 -17.51 -11.12 -18.24
N VAL A 188 -17.60 -9.78 -18.21
CA VAL A 188 -18.79 -9.02 -18.60
C VAL A 188 -18.44 -8.13 -19.79
N GLU A 189 -18.91 -8.50 -20.99
CA GLU A 189 -18.59 -7.80 -22.25
C GLU A 189 -18.99 -6.31 -22.26
N ASN A 190 -20.01 -5.93 -21.50
CA ASN A 190 -20.51 -4.56 -21.40
C ASN A 190 -20.04 -3.84 -20.13
N ALA A 191 -18.92 -4.26 -19.53
CA ALA A 191 -18.35 -3.56 -18.40
C ALA A 191 -17.90 -2.15 -18.79
N VAL A 192 -18.44 -1.13 -18.10
CA VAL A 192 -18.14 0.28 -18.37
C VAL A 192 -16.98 0.74 -17.50
N SER A 193 -15.98 1.36 -18.11
CA SER A 193 -14.86 1.99 -17.39
C SER A 193 -15.30 3.31 -16.76
N TYR A 194 -15.00 3.50 -15.49
CA TYR A 194 -15.12 4.80 -14.82
C TYR A 194 -13.92 5.68 -15.21
N THR A 195 -14.16 6.73 -15.96
CA THR A 195 -13.12 7.68 -16.37
C THR A 195 -12.81 8.72 -15.27
N HIS A 196 -13.77 8.97 -14.38
CA HIS A 196 -13.63 9.89 -13.24
C HIS A 196 -14.32 9.31 -12.01
N LEU A 197 -13.56 9.16 -10.91
CA LEU A 197 -14.08 8.86 -9.60
C LEU A 197 -13.80 10.07 -8.71
N THR A 198 -14.87 10.77 -8.33
CA THR A 198 -14.80 11.67 -7.18
C THR A 198 -14.98 10.84 -5.91
N LEU A 199 -13.97 10.83 -5.05
CA LEU A 199 -14.15 10.26 -3.71
C LEU A 199 -15.22 11.11 -3.01
N PRO A 200 -16.34 10.52 -2.56
CA PRO A 200 -17.22 11.25 -1.66
C PRO A 200 -16.39 11.62 -0.44
N THR A 201 -16.53 12.85 0.02
CA THR A 201 -15.97 13.27 1.31
C THR A 201 -16.67 12.41 2.35
N ILE A 202 -16.08 11.28 2.69
CA ILE A 202 -16.58 10.45 3.78
C ILE A 202 -16.17 11.19 5.04
N LEU A 203 -17.10 11.97 5.58
CA LEU A 203 -17.07 12.31 6.98
C LEU A 203 -17.15 10.97 7.74
N LEU A 204 -16.00 10.52 8.21
CA LEU A 204 -15.95 9.46 9.21
C LEU A 204 -16.53 10.07 10.48
N VAL A 205 -17.78 9.70 10.76
CA VAL A 205 -18.43 9.87 12.05
C VAL A 205 -17.96 8.73 12.95
#